data_5782158595611838f9bbd016ea5c94da
#
_entry.id   5782158595611838f9bbd016ea5c94da
#
_cell.length_a   1.000
_cell.length_b   1.000
_cell.length_c   1.000
_cell.angle_alpha   90.00
_cell.angle_beta   90.00
_cell.angle_gamma   90.00
#
_symmetry.space_group_name_H-M   'P 1'
#
loop_
_entity.id
_entity.type
_entity.pdbx_description
1 polymer ?
#
loop_
_entity_poly.entity_id
_entity_poly.type
_entity_poly.pdbx_seq_one_letter_code
_entity_poly.pdbx_strand_id
1 'polypeptide(L)'
;MIEVADISFSYPNGVEALRGISLTIQNGEFVAIMGQNGAGKTTLVKHFNGLLKPTKGRVLVDGADTKKVSIANLARSVGFVFQNPDHQLFSESVEEEIAFALRNFGFKEDVTERRVTWALNLLGLTEYRKTSPFMLSGGERKRVALASVLAWDPKILIMDEPTIGQDYQQKENLRQFILQMRAQERTIIIVTHDVEFVAECNPRVLLMREGKVIADGEAGKILTNTEVLIQASIVPPQIAQIFLQLPSLGLPQNIIDVYEAEKSLLKVLGERVK
;
A
#
# COMPACT_ATOMS: atom_id res chain seq x y z
N MET A 1 -5.32 -13.21 -6.46
CA MET A 1 -6.45 -13.04 -5.52
C MET A 1 -6.01 -13.42 -4.11
N ILE A 2 -6.40 -12.63 -3.10
CA ILE A 2 -6.16 -12.95 -1.68
C ILE A 2 -7.52 -13.20 -1.02
N GLU A 3 -7.65 -14.33 -0.35
CA GLU A 3 -8.85 -14.70 0.42
C GLU A 3 -8.47 -14.87 1.88
N VAL A 4 -9.15 -14.16 2.76
CA VAL A 4 -8.96 -14.21 4.21
C VAL A 4 -10.26 -14.73 4.82
N ALA A 5 -10.20 -15.86 5.53
CA ALA A 5 -11.36 -16.52 6.11
C ALA A 5 -11.19 -16.65 7.63
N ASP A 6 -11.90 -15.82 8.37
CA ASP A 6 -12.03 -15.79 9.83
C ASP A 6 -10.68 -15.88 10.57
N ILE A 7 -9.71 -15.06 10.14
CA ILE A 7 -8.38 -15.10 10.77
C ILE A 7 -8.36 -14.36 12.10
N SER A 8 -7.75 -15.02 13.09
CA SER A 8 -7.29 -14.39 14.34
C SER A 8 -5.81 -14.66 14.52
N PHE A 9 -5.12 -13.70 15.16
CA PHE A 9 -3.69 -13.84 15.41
C PHE A 9 -3.30 -13.18 16.73
N SER A 10 -2.53 -13.92 17.54
CA SER A 10 -1.90 -13.40 18.76
C SER A 10 -0.39 -13.58 18.67
N TYR A 11 0.34 -12.54 19.06
CA TYR A 11 1.79 -12.62 19.22
C TYR A 11 2.18 -13.47 20.42
N PRO A 12 3.43 -14.00 20.50
CA PRO A 12 3.88 -14.82 21.62
C PRO A 12 3.79 -14.14 23.01
N ASN A 13 3.80 -12.80 23.04
CA ASN A 13 3.61 -12.01 24.26
C ASN A 13 2.15 -11.88 24.71
N GLY A 14 1.22 -12.58 24.06
CA GLY A 14 -0.21 -12.61 24.39
C GLY A 14 -1.04 -11.48 23.77
N VAL A 15 -0.45 -10.56 23.02
CA VAL A 15 -1.21 -9.49 22.35
C VAL A 15 -1.99 -10.06 21.17
N GLU A 16 -3.33 -10.01 21.25
CA GLU A 16 -4.22 -10.39 20.15
C GLU A 16 -4.31 -9.23 19.14
N ALA A 17 -3.66 -9.40 18.00
CA ALA A 17 -3.51 -8.37 16.98
C ALA A 17 -4.57 -8.43 15.87
N LEU A 18 -5.17 -9.59 15.60
CA LEU A 18 -6.27 -9.77 14.63
C LEU A 18 -7.38 -10.59 15.26
N ARG A 19 -8.65 -10.24 14.96
CA ARG A 19 -9.85 -10.76 15.62
C ARG A 19 -10.95 -11.09 14.62
N GLY A 20 -10.91 -12.28 14.03
CA GLY A 20 -11.96 -12.79 13.16
C GLY A 20 -12.12 -11.98 11.86
N ILE A 21 -11.02 -11.69 11.16
CA ILE A 21 -11.06 -10.93 9.91
C ILE A 21 -11.42 -11.86 8.75
N SER A 22 -12.41 -11.44 7.96
CA SER A 22 -12.77 -12.06 6.68
C SER A 22 -12.85 -10.98 5.61
N LEU A 23 -12.12 -11.15 4.51
CA LEU A 23 -12.14 -10.25 3.35
C LEU A 23 -11.58 -10.95 2.11
N THR A 24 -11.86 -10.38 0.96
CA THR A 24 -11.29 -10.81 -0.33
C THR A 24 -10.71 -9.62 -1.07
N ILE A 25 -9.50 -9.75 -1.60
CA ILE A 25 -8.88 -8.79 -2.51
C ILE A 25 -8.74 -9.47 -3.86
N GLN A 26 -9.40 -8.90 -4.88
CA GLN A 26 -9.39 -9.45 -6.23
C GLN A 26 -8.07 -9.14 -6.94
N ASN A 27 -7.78 -9.90 -8.01
CA ASN A 27 -6.66 -9.55 -8.88
C ASN A 27 -6.90 -8.19 -9.55
N GLY A 28 -5.84 -7.38 -9.66
CA GLY A 28 -5.91 -6.03 -10.23
C GLY A 28 -6.52 -4.98 -9.30
N GLU A 29 -6.99 -5.33 -8.11
CA GLU A 29 -7.48 -4.34 -7.15
C GLU A 29 -6.36 -3.48 -6.58
N PHE A 30 -6.67 -2.21 -6.36
CA PHE A 30 -5.88 -1.30 -5.54
C PHE A 30 -6.59 -1.06 -4.22
N VAL A 31 -5.96 -1.45 -3.12
CA VAL A 31 -6.53 -1.42 -1.77
C VAL A 31 -5.64 -0.63 -0.83
N ALA A 32 -6.23 0.29 -0.06
CA ALA A 32 -5.59 0.95 1.06
C ALA A 32 -6.11 0.38 2.39
N ILE A 33 -5.22 -0.13 3.22
CA ILE A 33 -5.53 -0.58 4.58
C ILE A 33 -5.17 0.55 5.53
N MET A 34 -6.18 1.17 6.12
CA MET A 34 -6.05 2.34 6.98
C MET A 34 -6.46 2.06 8.42
N GLY A 35 -6.07 2.93 9.34
CA GLY A 35 -6.39 2.85 10.77
C GLY A 35 -5.25 3.40 11.62
N GLN A 36 -5.52 3.62 12.89
CA GLN A 36 -4.51 4.13 13.82
C GLN A 36 -3.35 3.13 14.04
N ASN A 37 -2.26 3.62 14.64
CA ASN A 37 -1.15 2.76 15.04
C ASN A 37 -1.63 1.69 16.04
N GLY A 38 -1.19 0.45 15.82
CA GLY A 38 -1.65 -0.70 16.62
C GLY A 38 -2.98 -1.32 16.18
N ALA A 39 -3.67 -0.82 15.14
CA ALA A 39 -4.92 -1.40 14.63
C ALA A 39 -4.78 -2.80 14.03
N GLY A 40 -3.56 -3.30 13.79
CA GLY A 40 -3.30 -4.62 13.22
C GLY A 40 -2.97 -4.61 11.71
N LYS A 41 -2.84 -3.45 11.07
CA LYS A 41 -2.64 -3.30 9.61
C LYS A 41 -1.43 -4.09 9.09
N THR A 42 -0.22 -3.78 9.60
CA THR A 42 1.02 -4.49 9.24
C THR A 42 0.94 -5.97 9.56
N THR A 43 0.29 -6.32 10.68
CA THR A 43 0.07 -7.73 11.06
C THR A 43 -0.78 -8.43 10.01
N LEU A 44 -1.86 -7.80 9.54
CA LEU A 44 -2.73 -8.37 8.51
C LEU A 44 -1.96 -8.64 7.22
N VAL A 45 -1.24 -7.66 6.68
CA VAL A 45 -0.52 -7.83 5.40
C VAL A 45 0.64 -8.82 5.49
N LYS A 46 1.26 -9.00 6.67
CA LYS A 46 2.27 -10.04 6.90
C LYS A 46 1.71 -11.48 6.82
N HIS A 47 0.40 -11.67 6.88
CA HIS A 47 -0.23 -12.96 6.60
C HIS A 47 -0.35 -13.24 5.09
N PHE A 48 -0.40 -12.18 4.26
CA PHE A 48 -0.51 -12.34 2.80
C PHE A 48 0.79 -12.82 2.16
N ASN A 49 1.94 -12.42 2.70
CA ASN A 49 3.24 -12.91 2.24
C ASN A 49 3.77 -14.12 3.04
N GLY A 50 2.98 -14.61 4.02
CA GLY A 50 3.30 -15.77 4.83
C GLY A 50 4.35 -15.54 5.92
N LEU A 51 4.82 -14.31 6.16
CA LEU A 51 5.71 -13.98 7.27
C LEU A 51 5.06 -14.27 8.63
N LEU A 52 3.75 -14.09 8.73
CA LEU A 52 2.95 -14.51 9.87
C LEU A 52 1.95 -15.58 9.43
N LYS A 53 1.64 -16.51 10.33
CA LYS A 53 0.64 -17.55 10.12
C LYS A 53 -0.51 -17.32 11.09
N PRO A 54 -1.78 -17.34 10.64
CA PRO A 54 -2.90 -17.07 11.53
C PRO A 54 -3.05 -18.19 12.59
N THR A 55 -3.40 -17.80 13.81
CA THR A 55 -3.68 -18.72 14.92
C THR A 55 -4.97 -19.50 14.66
N LYS A 56 -6.00 -18.81 14.13
CA LYS A 56 -7.27 -19.36 13.67
C LYS A 56 -7.55 -18.91 12.25
N GLY A 57 -8.38 -19.64 11.53
CA GLY A 57 -8.75 -19.33 10.16
C GLY A 57 -7.63 -19.63 9.16
N ARG A 58 -7.76 -19.09 7.95
CA ARG A 58 -6.82 -19.33 6.85
C ARG A 58 -6.70 -18.12 5.94
N VAL A 59 -5.55 -18.01 5.28
CA VAL A 59 -5.30 -17.05 4.19
C VAL A 59 -4.88 -17.83 2.95
N LEU A 60 -5.56 -17.58 1.85
CA LEU A 60 -5.21 -18.13 0.53
C LEU A 60 -4.67 -17.00 -0.36
N VAL A 61 -3.59 -17.27 -1.04
CA VAL A 61 -3.02 -16.38 -2.07
C VAL A 61 -2.97 -17.18 -3.37
N ASP A 62 -3.72 -16.74 -4.38
CA ASP A 62 -3.95 -17.46 -5.63
C ASP A 62 -4.34 -18.93 -5.39
N GLY A 63 -5.22 -19.18 -4.40
CA GLY A 63 -5.69 -20.49 -4.00
C GLY A 63 -4.73 -21.30 -3.11
N ALA A 64 -3.49 -20.82 -2.91
CA ALA A 64 -2.50 -21.50 -2.08
C ALA A 64 -2.61 -21.06 -0.60
N ASP A 65 -2.80 -22.02 0.31
CA ASP A 65 -2.83 -21.73 1.75
C ASP A 65 -1.46 -21.30 2.26
N THR A 66 -1.38 -20.06 2.79
CA THR A 66 -0.13 -19.50 3.28
C THR A 66 0.49 -20.31 4.42
N LYS A 67 -0.26 -21.13 5.16
CA LYS A 67 0.27 -22.04 6.17
C LYS A 67 1.06 -23.21 5.56
N LYS A 68 0.70 -23.63 4.34
CA LYS A 68 1.24 -24.82 3.68
C LYS A 68 2.37 -24.51 2.68
N VAL A 69 2.45 -23.26 2.24
CA VAL A 69 3.45 -22.80 1.26
C VAL A 69 4.61 -22.13 1.99
N SER A 70 5.84 -22.35 1.51
CA SER A 70 7.03 -21.69 2.02
C SER A 70 6.99 -20.17 1.72
N ILE A 71 7.62 -19.37 2.58
CA ILE A 71 7.75 -17.91 2.37
C ILE A 71 8.45 -17.62 1.03
N ALA A 72 9.49 -18.38 0.70
CA ALA A 72 10.24 -18.23 -0.55
C ALA A 72 9.35 -18.43 -1.81
N ASN A 73 8.40 -19.37 -1.75
CA ASN A 73 7.46 -19.58 -2.84
C ASN A 73 6.41 -18.45 -2.93
N LEU A 74 5.89 -17.99 -1.79
CA LEU A 74 4.96 -16.85 -1.76
C LEU A 74 5.62 -15.57 -2.24
N ALA A 75 6.89 -15.35 -1.89
CA ALA A 75 7.66 -14.18 -2.31
C ALA A 75 7.81 -14.05 -3.84
N ARG A 76 7.66 -15.15 -4.60
CA ARG A 76 7.63 -15.09 -6.08
C ARG A 76 6.39 -14.37 -6.64
N SER A 77 5.31 -14.35 -5.89
CA SER A 77 4.03 -13.73 -6.31
C SER A 77 3.71 -12.46 -5.53
N VAL A 78 4.16 -12.39 -4.27
CA VAL A 78 3.84 -11.29 -3.35
C VAL A 78 5.12 -10.53 -3.01
N GLY A 79 5.28 -9.36 -3.60
CA GLY A 79 6.32 -8.39 -3.24
C GLY A 79 5.90 -7.61 -2.00
N PHE A 80 6.81 -7.45 -1.05
CA PHE A 80 6.57 -6.72 0.19
C PHE A 80 7.67 -5.68 0.42
N VAL A 81 7.27 -4.41 0.51
CA VAL A 81 8.16 -3.29 0.86
C VAL A 81 7.90 -2.89 2.30
N PHE A 82 8.92 -3.01 3.15
CA PHE A 82 8.80 -2.72 4.57
C PHE A 82 8.80 -1.21 4.84
N GLN A 83 8.11 -0.81 5.92
CA GLN A 83 8.06 0.58 6.39
C GLN A 83 9.46 1.17 6.62
N ASN A 84 10.32 0.42 7.31
CA ASN A 84 11.72 0.79 7.49
C ASN A 84 12.59 0.02 6.49
N PRO A 85 13.25 0.70 5.53
CA PRO A 85 14.11 0.06 4.55
C PRO A 85 15.30 -0.67 5.17
N ASP A 86 15.76 -0.27 6.35
CA ASP A 86 16.89 -0.92 7.06
C ASP A 86 16.56 -2.37 7.49
N HIS A 87 15.28 -2.74 7.53
CA HIS A 87 14.86 -4.13 7.76
C HIS A 87 14.86 -4.99 6.49
N GLN A 88 15.10 -4.38 5.34
CA GLN A 88 15.07 -5.04 4.03
C GLN A 88 16.43 -5.06 3.35
N LEU A 89 17.20 -3.97 3.47
CA LEU A 89 18.45 -3.75 2.76
C LEU A 89 19.63 -4.39 3.52
N PHE A 90 20.51 -5.10 2.80
CA PHE A 90 21.65 -5.80 3.40
C PHE A 90 22.86 -5.94 2.46
N SER A 91 22.74 -5.61 1.16
CA SER A 91 23.78 -5.79 0.18
C SER A 91 24.85 -4.67 0.22
N GLU A 92 26.00 -4.91 -0.39
CA GLU A 92 27.11 -3.96 -0.44
C GLU A 92 26.89 -2.83 -1.46
N SER A 93 26.06 -3.07 -2.49
CA SER A 93 25.70 -2.06 -3.50
C SER A 93 24.21 -2.12 -3.86
N VAL A 94 23.70 -1.00 -4.40
CA VAL A 94 22.30 -0.89 -4.87
C VAL A 94 22.01 -1.92 -5.96
N GLU A 95 22.92 -2.14 -6.91
CA GLU A 95 22.68 -3.13 -7.96
C GLU A 95 22.59 -4.57 -7.42
N GLU A 96 23.43 -4.91 -6.44
CA GLU A 96 23.39 -6.23 -5.80
C GLU A 96 22.10 -6.43 -4.99
N GLU A 97 21.65 -5.39 -4.31
CA GLU A 97 20.38 -5.41 -3.60
C GLU A 97 19.21 -5.70 -4.54
N ILE A 98 19.17 -5.03 -5.69
CA ILE A 98 18.12 -5.24 -6.70
C ILE A 98 18.26 -6.62 -7.37
N ALA A 99 19.49 -7.07 -7.64
CA ALA A 99 19.76 -8.35 -8.29
C ALA A 99 19.49 -9.57 -7.40
N PHE A 100 19.56 -9.40 -6.08
CA PHE A 100 19.50 -10.50 -5.12
C PHE A 100 18.28 -11.42 -5.31
N ALA A 101 17.08 -10.85 -5.33
CA ALA A 101 15.86 -11.64 -5.51
C ALA A 101 15.79 -12.30 -6.89
N LEU A 102 16.22 -11.60 -7.93
CA LEU A 102 16.25 -12.14 -9.31
C LEU A 102 17.13 -13.39 -9.39
N ARG A 103 18.36 -13.32 -8.84
CA ARG A 103 19.28 -14.48 -8.82
C ARG A 103 18.69 -15.64 -8.01
N ASN A 104 18.13 -15.37 -6.83
CA ASN A 104 17.49 -16.41 -6.00
C ASN A 104 16.26 -17.04 -6.66
N PHE A 105 15.57 -16.32 -7.52
CA PHE A 105 14.45 -16.84 -8.29
C PHE A 105 14.89 -17.60 -9.56
N GLY A 106 16.19 -17.61 -9.87
CA GLY A 106 16.78 -18.34 -10.97
C GLY A 106 16.70 -17.62 -12.33
N PHE A 107 16.61 -16.28 -12.32
CA PHE A 107 16.71 -15.49 -13.55
C PHE A 107 18.14 -15.61 -14.14
N LYS A 108 18.24 -15.68 -15.49
CA LYS A 108 19.53 -15.65 -16.17
C LYS A 108 20.21 -14.28 -15.99
N GLU A 109 21.53 -14.25 -15.98
CA GLU A 109 22.27 -13.02 -15.67
C GLU A 109 21.97 -11.87 -16.67
N ASP A 110 21.78 -12.18 -17.95
CA ASP A 110 21.39 -11.18 -18.95
C ASP A 110 20.00 -10.59 -18.70
N VAL A 111 19.06 -11.37 -18.15
CA VAL A 111 17.74 -10.90 -17.73
C VAL A 111 17.86 -10.10 -16.44
N THR A 112 18.67 -10.58 -15.50
CA THR A 112 18.93 -9.90 -14.23
C THR A 112 19.47 -8.50 -14.48
N GLU A 113 20.51 -8.37 -15.31
CA GLU A 113 21.10 -7.08 -15.65
C GLU A 113 20.11 -6.10 -16.30
N ARG A 114 19.26 -6.57 -17.23
CA ARG A 114 18.22 -5.73 -17.84
C ARG A 114 17.20 -5.27 -16.81
N ARG A 115 16.77 -6.14 -15.89
CA ARG A 115 15.79 -5.80 -14.86
C ARG A 115 16.37 -4.88 -13.79
N VAL A 116 17.61 -5.06 -13.39
CA VAL A 116 18.34 -4.15 -12.51
C VAL A 116 18.42 -2.76 -13.14
N THR A 117 18.87 -2.67 -14.39
CA THR A 117 18.95 -1.39 -15.11
C THR A 117 17.58 -0.73 -15.26
N TRP A 118 16.54 -1.50 -15.57
CA TRP A 118 15.17 -1.00 -15.62
C TRP A 118 14.70 -0.42 -14.27
N ALA A 119 14.92 -1.14 -13.16
CA ALA A 119 14.50 -0.70 -11.84
C ALA A 119 15.27 0.55 -11.38
N LEU A 120 16.58 0.61 -11.66
CA LEU A 120 17.39 1.80 -11.39
C LEU A 120 16.88 3.03 -12.13
N ASN A 121 16.56 2.90 -13.41
CA ASN A 121 16.03 3.99 -14.23
C ASN A 121 14.64 4.43 -13.75
N LEU A 122 13.76 3.46 -13.48
CA LEU A 122 12.38 3.73 -13.03
C LEU A 122 12.33 4.58 -11.76
N LEU A 123 13.26 4.32 -10.83
CA LEU A 123 13.26 4.96 -9.50
C LEU A 123 14.34 6.05 -9.35
N GLY A 124 15.01 6.45 -10.45
CA GLY A 124 16.02 7.50 -10.43
C GLY A 124 17.23 7.14 -9.55
N LEU A 125 17.72 5.91 -9.65
CA LEU A 125 18.82 5.37 -8.84
C LEU A 125 20.07 5.06 -9.65
N THR A 126 20.12 5.41 -10.93
CA THR A 126 21.19 5.02 -11.86
C THR A 126 22.58 5.48 -11.40
N GLU A 127 22.67 6.69 -10.87
CA GLU A 127 23.93 7.25 -10.34
C GLU A 127 24.44 6.53 -9.09
N TYR A 128 23.54 5.91 -8.32
CA TYR A 128 23.84 5.19 -7.09
C TYR A 128 24.12 3.70 -7.30
N ARG A 129 24.16 3.23 -8.54
CA ARG A 129 24.25 1.81 -8.89
C ARG A 129 25.30 1.03 -8.09
N LYS A 130 26.51 1.60 -7.95
CA LYS A 130 27.65 1.00 -7.24
C LYS A 130 27.78 1.47 -5.79
N THR A 131 26.90 2.35 -5.34
CA THR A 131 26.93 2.91 -3.99
C THR A 131 26.30 1.92 -3.01
N SER A 132 26.83 1.86 -1.77
CA SER A 132 26.21 1.09 -0.71
C SER A 132 24.85 1.71 -0.32
N PRO A 133 23.76 0.92 -0.19
CA PRO A 133 22.48 1.43 0.25
C PRO A 133 22.55 2.20 1.58
N PHE A 134 23.47 1.83 2.46
CA PHE A 134 23.64 2.46 3.78
C PHE A 134 24.28 3.86 3.74
N MET A 135 24.86 4.25 2.61
CA MET A 135 25.38 5.60 2.38
C MET A 135 24.31 6.56 1.82
N LEU A 136 23.13 6.07 1.49
CA LEU A 136 22.05 6.81 0.90
C LEU A 136 21.17 7.48 1.95
N SER A 137 20.49 8.56 1.57
CA SER A 137 19.42 9.20 2.38
C SER A 137 18.26 8.24 2.62
N GLY A 138 17.43 8.53 3.63
CA GLY A 138 16.25 7.70 3.93
C GLY A 138 15.27 7.55 2.76
N GLY A 139 15.08 8.62 1.98
CA GLY A 139 14.24 8.58 0.78
C GLY A 139 14.83 7.72 -0.34
N GLU A 140 16.14 7.81 -0.57
CA GLU A 140 16.84 6.96 -1.55
C GLU A 140 16.82 5.50 -1.13
N ARG A 141 17.06 5.19 0.15
CA ARG A 141 16.93 3.81 0.68
C ARG A 141 15.54 3.22 0.46
N LYS A 142 14.48 4.00 0.64
CA LYS A 142 13.11 3.56 0.33
C LYS A 142 12.93 3.25 -1.16
N ARG A 143 13.50 4.07 -2.04
CA ARG A 143 13.48 3.78 -3.48
C ARG A 143 14.26 2.52 -3.82
N VAL A 144 15.42 2.28 -3.18
CA VAL A 144 16.16 1.02 -3.34
C VAL A 144 15.34 -0.18 -2.87
N ALA A 145 14.71 -0.08 -1.70
CA ALA A 145 13.84 -1.15 -1.18
C ALA A 145 12.65 -1.44 -2.13
N LEU A 146 12.06 -0.41 -2.73
CA LEU A 146 11.03 -0.57 -3.75
C LEU A 146 11.60 -1.19 -5.04
N ALA A 147 12.76 -0.71 -5.51
CA ALA A 147 13.44 -1.24 -6.70
C ALA A 147 13.75 -2.74 -6.58
N SER A 148 14.26 -3.15 -5.40
CA SER A 148 14.61 -4.55 -5.16
C SER A 148 13.39 -5.47 -5.20
N VAL A 149 12.18 -4.97 -4.88
CA VAL A 149 10.93 -5.72 -4.98
C VAL A 149 10.39 -5.70 -6.41
N LEU A 150 10.40 -4.56 -7.08
CA LEU A 150 9.82 -4.42 -8.42
C LEU A 150 10.60 -5.18 -9.50
N ALA A 151 11.89 -5.39 -9.30
CA ALA A 151 12.77 -5.99 -10.29
C ALA A 151 12.29 -7.36 -10.80
N TRP A 152 11.66 -8.19 -9.95
CA TRP A 152 11.11 -9.49 -10.41
C TRP A 152 9.66 -9.45 -10.85
N ASP A 153 9.00 -8.26 -10.80
CA ASP A 153 7.66 -8.06 -11.32
C ASP A 153 6.58 -8.88 -10.58
N PRO A 154 6.37 -8.65 -9.27
CA PRO A 154 5.38 -9.40 -8.48
C PRO A 154 3.95 -9.14 -8.96
N LYS A 155 3.10 -10.17 -8.90
CA LYS A 155 1.66 -10.02 -9.21
C LYS A 155 0.92 -9.18 -8.17
N ILE A 156 1.36 -9.26 -6.92
CA ILE A 156 0.79 -8.55 -5.78
C ILE A 156 1.91 -7.73 -5.15
N LEU A 157 1.75 -6.43 -5.06
CA LEU A 157 2.68 -5.52 -4.41
C LEU A 157 2.07 -4.99 -3.12
N ILE A 158 2.74 -5.22 -2.00
CA ILE A 158 2.36 -4.70 -0.69
C ILE A 158 3.40 -3.67 -0.27
N MET A 159 2.95 -2.47 0.10
CA MET A 159 3.81 -1.40 0.61
C MET A 159 3.31 -0.97 1.98
N ASP A 160 4.15 -1.12 3.01
CA ASP A 160 3.82 -0.72 4.38
C ASP A 160 4.34 0.68 4.65
N GLU A 161 3.42 1.64 4.86
CA GLU A 161 3.67 3.06 5.12
C GLU A 161 4.64 3.72 4.11
N PRO A 162 4.37 3.65 2.80
CA PRO A 162 5.30 4.10 1.78
C PRO A 162 5.49 5.62 1.74
N THR A 163 4.53 6.40 2.28
CA THR A 163 4.55 7.88 2.25
C THR A 163 5.31 8.52 3.42
N ILE A 164 5.62 7.77 4.47
CA ILE A 164 6.32 8.32 5.64
C ILE A 164 7.70 8.86 5.26
N GLY A 165 7.97 10.12 5.62
CA GLY A 165 9.25 10.79 5.35
C GLY A 165 9.50 11.10 3.87
N GLN A 166 8.45 11.08 3.04
CA GLN A 166 8.47 11.51 1.65
C GLN A 166 8.00 12.97 1.55
N ASP A 167 8.70 13.77 0.75
CA ASP A 167 8.24 15.09 0.36
C ASP A 167 7.11 15.01 -0.71
N TYR A 168 6.56 16.16 -1.08
CA TYR A 168 5.47 16.22 -2.05
C TYR A 168 5.84 15.58 -3.39
N GLN A 169 7.04 15.89 -3.93
CA GLN A 169 7.47 15.35 -5.21
C GLN A 169 7.65 13.83 -5.17
N GLN A 170 8.16 13.30 -4.07
CA GLN A 170 8.34 11.87 -3.86
C GLN A 170 6.99 11.14 -3.75
N LYS A 171 6.02 11.74 -3.05
CA LYS A 171 4.65 11.21 -2.98
C LYS A 171 3.97 11.20 -4.34
N GLU A 172 4.14 12.28 -5.12
CA GLU A 172 3.59 12.36 -6.49
C GLU A 172 4.22 11.30 -7.40
N ASN A 173 5.54 11.10 -7.34
CA ASN A 173 6.21 10.04 -8.08
C ASN A 173 5.69 8.65 -7.69
N LEU A 174 5.47 8.41 -6.40
CA LEU A 174 4.87 7.17 -5.90
C LEU A 174 3.43 6.99 -6.41
N ARG A 175 2.63 8.05 -6.40
CA ARG A 175 1.26 8.04 -6.93
C ARG A 175 1.25 7.69 -8.42
N GLN A 176 2.08 8.33 -9.23
CA GLN A 176 2.21 8.03 -10.66
C GLN A 176 2.65 6.59 -10.90
N PHE A 177 3.59 6.10 -10.12
CA PHE A 177 4.02 4.71 -10.17
C PHE A 177 2.86 3.74 -9.87
N ILE A 178 2.08 3.99 -8.80
CA ILE A 178 0.91 3.18 -8.44
C ILE A 178 -0.11 3.15 -9.59
N LEU A 179 -0.39 4.32 -10.20
CA LEU A 179 -1.32 4.40 -11.33
C LEU A 179 -0.83 3.60 -12.55
N GLN A 180 0.47 3.61 -12.83
CA GLN A 180 1.06 2.79 -13.90
C GLN A 180 0.94 1.29 -13.62
N MET A 181 1.20 0.86 -12.39
CA MET A 181 1.06 -0.53 -11.98
C MET A 181 -0.40 -1.00 -12.03
N ARG A 182 -1.35 -0.13 -11.63
CA ARG A 182 -2.78 -0.37 -11.73
C ARG A 182 -3.23 -0.55 -13.20
N ALA A 183 -2.71 0.28 -14.10
CA ALA A 183 -2.99 0.16 -15.54
C ALA A 183 -2.47 -1.17 -16.15
N GLN A 184 -1.52 -1.83 -15.48
CA GLN A 184 -1.00 -3.16 -15.83
C GLN A 184 -1.75 -4.30 -15.10
N GLU A 185 -2.90 -4.01 -14.47
CA GLU A 185 -3.72 -4.97 -13.73
C GLU A 185 -2.98 -5.64 -12.55
N ARG A 186 -1.96 -4.97 -11.99
CA ARG A 186 -1.29 -5.46 -10.78
C ARG A 186 -2.15 -5.22 -9.55
N THR A 187 -2.19 -6.20 -8.65
CA THR A 187 -2.82 -6.03 -7.34
C THR A 187 -1.90 -5.22 -6.45
N ILE A 188 -2.39 -4.09 -5.92
CA ILE A 188 -1.60 -3.19 -5.09
C ILE A 188 -2.29 -3.06 -3.74
N ILE A 189 -1.51 -3.21 -2.67
CA ILE A 189 -1.99 -3.03 -1.30
C ILE A 189 -1.05 -2.05 -0.61
N ILE A 190 -1.60 -0.94 -0.15
CA ILE A 190 -0.86 0.00 0.70
C ILE A 190 -1.41 -0.05 2.12
N VAL A 191 -0.52 -0.05 3.08
CA VAL A 191 -0.86 0.20 4.47
C VAL A 191 -0.44 1.63 4.77
N THR A 192 -1.38 2.48 5.18
CA THR A 192 -1.05 3.88 5.47
C THR A 192 -2.07 4.54 6.39
N HIS A 193 -1.66 5.64 7.03
CA HIS A 193 -2.53 6.58 7.73
C HIS A 193 -2.63 7.95 7.01
N ASP A 194 -1.98 8.08 5.83
CA ASP A 194 -1.99 9.29 5.02
C ASP A 194 -3.30 9.41 4.22
N VAL A 195 -4.27 10.10 4.80
CA VAL A 195 -5.62 10.24 4.23
C VAL A 195 -5.62 11.04 2.92
N GLU A 196 -4.72 12.03 2.79
CA GLU A 196 -4.63 12.86 1.59
C GLU A 196 -4.11 12.02 0.42
N PHE A 197 -3.05 11.24 0.64
CA PHE A 197 -2.52 10.33 -0.36
C PHE A 197 -3.55 9.29 -0.83
N VAL A 198 -4.34 8.75 0.12
CA VAL A 198 -5.42 7.81 -0.21
C VAL A 198 -6.54 8.49 -0.99
N ALA A 199 -6.90 9.73 -0.64
CA ALA A 199 -7.90 10.50 -1.37
C ALA A 199 -7.47 10.76 -2.83
N GLU A 200 -6.21 11.16 -3.05
CA GLU A 200 -5.64 11.41 -4.38
C GLU A 200 -5.54 10.13 -5.25
N CYS A 201 -5.28 8.98 -4.62
CA CYS A 201 -5.16 7.71 -5.32
C CYS A 201 -6.50 6.98 -5.54
N ASN A 202 -7.51 7.30 -4.77
CA ASN A 202 -8.88 6.76 -4.80
C ASN A 202 -8.97 5.21 -4.89
N PRO A 203 -8.35 4.46 -3.94
CA PRO A 203 -8.43 3.00 -3.86
C PRO A 203 -9.74 2.52 -3.20
N ARG A 204 -9.94 1.20 -3.15
CA ARG A 204 -10.81 0.59 -2.14
C ARG A 204 -10.15 0.73 -0.77
N VAL A 205 -10.90 1.15 0.24
CA VAL A 205 -10.40 1.37 1.60
C VAL A 205 -10.91 0.28 2.54
N LEU A 206 -9.97 -0.36 3.24
CA LEU A 206 -10.22 -1.22 4.39
C LEU A 206 -9.83 -0.45 5.65
N LEU A 207 -10.81 -0.05 6.45
CA LEU A 207 -10.56 0.68 7.68
C LEU A 207 -10.48 -0.28 8.86
N MET A 208 -9.36 -0.26 9.58
CA MET A 208 -9.11 -1.18 10.71
C MET A 208 -9.09 -0.45 12.05
N ARG A 209 -9.65 -1.13 13.06
CA ARG A 209 -9.56 -0.76 14.46
C ARG A 209 -9.46 -2.02 15.33
N GLU A 210 -8.53 -2.02 16.31
CA GLU A 210 -8.42 -3.06 17.34
C GLU A 210 -8.44 -4.50 16.79
N GLY A 211 -7.74 -4.73 15.68
CA GLY A 211 -7.63 -6.04 15.04
C GLY A 211 -8.85 -6.45 14.21
N LYS A 212 -9.78 -5.56 13.92
CA LYS A 212 -10.98 -5.80 13.10
C LYS A 212 -11.03 -4.85 11.91
N VAL A 213 -11.64 -5.28 10.81
CA VAL A 213 -12.09 -4.39 9.73
C VAL A 213 -13.45 -3.82 10.14
N ILE A 214 -13.54 -2.50 10.29
CA ILE A 214 -14.76 -1.81 10.69
C ILE A 214 -15.50 -1.15 9.52
N ALA A 215 -14.82 -0.96 8.38
CA ALA A 215 -15.43 -0.52 7.14
C ALA A 215 -14.61 -1.02 5.95
N ASP A 216 -15.30 -1.24 4.82
CA ASP A 216 -14.77 -1.73 3.57
C ASP A 216 -15.57 -1.13 2.41
N GLY A 217 -14.92 -0.40 1.51
CA GLY A 217 -15.60 0.25 0.38
C GLY A 217 -14.76 1.27 -0.36
N GLU A 218 -15.41 2.03 -1.23
CA GLU A 218 -14.81 3.10 -2.02
C GLU A 218 -14.27 4.23 -1.13
N ALA A 219 -13.10 4.79 -1.47
CA ALA A 219 -12.46 5.84 -0.68
C ALA A 219 -13.39 7.03 -0.41
N GLY A 220 -14.13 7.53 -1.42
CA GLY A 220 -15.06 8.62 -1.27
C GLY A 220 -16.15 8.36 -0.22
N LYS A 221 -16.66 7.12 -0.12
CA LYS A 221 -17.68 6.75 0.87
C LYS A 221 -17.09 6.58 2.28
N ILE A 222 -15.92 5.99 2.38
CA ILE A 222 -15.28 5.72 3.68
C ILE A 222 -14.69 6.99 4.27
N LEU A 223 -13.94 7.78 3.47
CA LEU A 223 -13.21 8.95 3.94
C LEU A 223 -14.10 10.19 4.20
N THR A 224 -15.39 10.10 3.87
CA THR A 224 -16.39 11.14 4.22
C THR A 224 -17.37 10.69 5.31
N ASN A 225 -17.30 9.43 5.72
CA ASN A 225 -18.11 8.92 6.84
C ASN A 225 -17.46 9.27 8.18
N THR A 226 -17.84 10.41 8.74
CA THR A 226 -17.27 10.94 9.99
C THR A 226 -17.43 10.01 11.18
N GLU A 227 -18.52 9.26 11.28
CA GLU A 227 -18.77 8.33 12.40
C GLU A 227 -17.74 7.19 12.40
N VAL A 228 -17.49 6.61 11.23
CA VAL A 228 -16.54 5.50 11.08
C VAL A 228 -15.09 5.99 11.23
N LEU A 229 -14.78 7.18 10.70
CA LEU A 229 -13.44 7.77 10.82
C LEU A 229 -13.11 8.12 12.29
N ILE A 230 -14.05 8.68 13.05
CA ILE A 230 -13.87 8.93 14.48
C ILE A 230 -13.56 7.63 15.23
N GLN A 231 -14.27 6.54 14.94
CA GLN A 231 -13.97 5.22 15.53
C GLN A 231 -12.54 4.76 15.24
N ALA A 232 -12.03 5.02 14.03
CA ALA A 232 -10.66 4.67 13.64
C ALA A 232 -9.61 5.69 14.09
N SER A 233 -10.01 6.79 14.75
CA SER A 233 -9.14 7.92 15.09
C SER A 233 -8.43 8.52 13.87
N ILE A 234 -9.16 8.64 12.78
CA ILE A 234 -8.71 9.25 11.51
C ILE A 234 -9.56 10.50 11.25
N VAL A 235 -8.90 11.52 10.71
CA VAL A 235 -9.54 12.76 10.28
C VAL A 235 -9.85 12.67 8.79
N PRO A 236 -11.02 13.14 8.30
CA PRO A 236 -11.32 13.20 6.88
C PRO A 236 -10.26 14.00 6.08
N PRO A 237 -10.08 13.75 4.77
CA PRO A 237 -9.28 14.61 3.90
C PRO A 237 -9.75 16.07 3.95
N GLN A 238 -8.84 17.03 3.72
CA GLN A 238 -9.15 18.47 3.85
C GLN A 238 -10.34 18.88 2.96
N ILE A 239 -10.40 18.39 1.74
CA ILE A 239 -11.52 18.64 0.83
C ILE A 239 -12.83 18.13 1.41
N ALA A 240 -12.86 16.91 1.94
CA ALA A 240 -14.05 16.35 2.58
C ALA A 240 -14.49 17.20 3.79
N GLN A 241 -13.56 17.66 4.61
CA GLN A 241 -13.86 18.53 5.76
C GLN A 241 -14.56 19.83 5.32
N ILE A 242 -14.07 20.48 4.23
CA ILE A 242 -14.67 21.69 3.68
C ILE A 242 -16.09 21.41 3.19
N PHE A 243 -16.28 20.36 2.40
CA PHE A 243 -17.58 20.03 1.81
C PHE A 243 -18.62 19.64 2.87
N LEU A 244 -18.21 18.92 3.91
CA LEU A 244 -19.07 18.57 5.05
C LEU A 244 -19.54 19.80 5.84
N GLN A 245 -18.77 20.91 5.83
CA GLN A 245 -19.15 22.17 6.49
C GLN A 245 -20.03 23.08 5.63
N LEU A 246 -20.27 22.74 4.37
CA LEU A 246 -21.02 23.53 3.39
C LEU A 246 -22.32 22.82 2.91
N PRO A 247 -23.15 22.24 3.80
CA PRO A 247 -24.33 21.49 3.39
C PRO A 247 -25.38 22.36 2.67
N SER A 248 -25.41 23.67 2.95
CA SER A 248 -26.32 24.63 2.33
C SER A 248 -26.05 24.88 0.83
N LEU A 249 -24.89 24.47 0.32
CA LEU A 249 -24.55 24.61 -1.10
C LEU A 249 -25.08 23.47 -1.97
N GLY A 250 -25.64 22.41 -1.39
CA GLY A 250 -26.11 21.23 -2.16
C GLY A 250 -25.00 20.45 -2.85
N LEU A 251 -23.76 20.55 -2.36
CA LEU A 251 -22.59 19.87 -2.89
C LEU A 251 -22.64 18.35 -2.58
N PRO A 252 -22.11 17.51 -3.48
CA PRO A 252 -21.98 16.07 -3.19
C PRO A 252 -21.10 15.84 -1.95
N GLN A 253 -21.56 14.98 -1.04
CA GLN A 253 -20.89 14.75 0.25
C GLN A 253 -19.74 13.72 0.20
N ASN A 254 -19.54 13.07 -0.94
CA ASN A 254 -18.53 12.00 -1.12
C ASN A 254 -17.28 12.47 -1.88
N ILE A 255 -17.11 13.76 -2.06
CA ILE A 255 -15.94 14.35 -2.76
C ILE A 255 -14.75 14.39 -1.81
N ILE A 256 -13.64 13.82 -2.26
CA ILE A 256 -12.36 13.78 -1.56
C ILE A 256 -11.20 14.30 -2.41
N ASP A 257 -11.44 14.49 -3.70
CA ASP A 257 -10.44 14.91 -4.70
C ASP A 257 -10.60 16.39 -5.06
N VAL A 258 -9.47 17.10 -5.21
CA VAL A 258 -9.44 18.55 -5.48
C VAL A 258 -10.07 18.89 -6.84
N TYR A 259 -9.85 18.08 -7.88
CA TYR A 259 -10.38 18.36 -9.22
C TYR A 259 -11.90 18.15 -9.29
N GLU A 260 -12.41 17.11 -8.61
CA GLU A 260 -13.87 16.92 -8.47
C GLU A 260 -14.49 18.06 -7.65
N ALA A 261 -13.81 18.51 -6.61
CA ALA A 261 -14.23 19.64 -5.79
C ALA A 261 -14.33 20.94 -6.60
N GLU A 262 -13.28 21.27 -7.36
CA GLU A 262 -13.26 22.45 -8.25
C GLU A 262 -14.44 22.42 -9.22
N LYS A 263 -14.61 21.29 -9.93
CA LYS A 263 -15.72 21.12 -10.90
C LYS A 263 -17.10 21.30 -10.27
N SER A 264 -17.29 20.77 -9.07
CA SER A 264 -18.55 20.86 -8.33
C SER A 264 -18.83 22.29 -7.86
N LEU A 265 -17.81 23.00 -7.37
CA LEU A 265 -17.92 24.39 -6.95
C LEU A 265 -18.19 25.31 -8.13
N LEU A 266 -17.47 25.17 -9.25
CA LEU A 266 -17.71 25.96 -10.46
C LEU A 266 -19.15 25.83 -10.99
N LYS A 267 -19.71 24.62 -10.92
CA LYS A 267 -21.10 24.36 -11.30
C LYS A 267 -22.07 25.16 -10.42
N VAL A 268 -21.94 25.09 -9.10
CA VAL A 268 -22.81 25.78 -8.16
C VAL A 268 -22.66 27.29 -8.27
N LEU A 269 -21.44 27.82 -8.44
CA LEU A 269 -21.20 29.24 -8.62
C LEU A 269 -21.72 29.75 -9.95
N GLY A 270 -21.56 28.99 -11.03
CA GLY A 270 -22.08 29.35 -12.36
C GLY A 270 -23.61 29.32 -12.45
N GLU A 271 -24.28 28.49 -11.67
CA GLU A 271 -25.76 28.50 -11.53
C GLU A 271 -26.29 29.68 -10.71
N ARG A 272 -25.50 30.23 -9.79
CA ARG A 272 -25.89 31.40 -8.96
C ARG A 272 -25.62 32.77 -9.64
N VAL A 273 -24.82 32.78 -10.68
CA VAL A 273 -24.47 34.01 -11.45
C VAL A 273 -25.39 34.24 -12.65
N LYS A 274 -26.26 33.27 -12.97
CA LYS A 274 -27.35 33.39 -13.95
C LYS A 274 -28.65 33.70 -13.25
#